data_add27c609ae82f62d09e8b458e7a1b9c
#
_entry.id   add27c609ae82f62d09e8b458e7a1b9c
#
_cell.length_a   1.000
_cell.length_b   1.000
_cell.length_c   1.000
_cell.angle_alpha   90.00
_cell.angle_beta   90.00
_cell.angle_gamma   90.00
#
_symmetry.space_group_name_H-M   'P 1'
#
loop_
_entity.id
_entity.type
_entity.pdbx_description
1 polymer ?
#
loop_
_entity_poly.entity_id
_entity_poly.type
_entity_poly.pdbx_seq_one_letter_code
_entity_poly.pdbx_strand_id
1 'polypeptide(L)'
;MLSHAERSDLIARYAAGYDAVMEALNGITDDEWDTPEAPGEWSPRQVVHHLADSEMASALRLRQMLANEHAQIVPYDQDEYARVLYYDRPVAASLAAFAGARAATVPILERMTDEQWARTAHHPEEPAYG
;
A
#
# COMPACT_ATOMS: atom_id res chain seq x y z
N MET A 1 -9.72 -19.45 7.48
CA MET A 1 -10.48 -18.23 7.13
C MET A 1 -10.54 -17.29 8.32
N LEU A 2 -10.41 -16.00 8.10
CA LEU A 2 -10.50 -14.99 9.15
C LEU A 2 -11.93 -14.88 9.69
N SER A 3 -12.07 -14.73 11.00
CA SER A 3 -13.35 -14.41 11.64
C SER A 3 -13.75 -12.96 11.36
N HIS A 4 -15.02 -12.62 11.63
CA HIS A 4 -15.48 -11.24 11.52
C HIS A 4 -14.69 -10.29 12.45
N ALA A 5 -14.36 -10.73 13.64
CA ALA A 5 -13.56 -9.94 14.59
C ALA A 5 -12.14 -9.70 14.07
N GLU A 6 -11.52 -10.72 13.49
CA GLU A 6 -10.18 -10.59 12.88
C GLU A 6 -10.19 -9.66 11.68
N ARG A 7 -11.23 -9.74 10.82
CA ARG A 7 -11.40 -8.83 9.68
C ARG A 7 -11.58 -7.39 10.12
N SER A 8 -12.44 -7.16 11.13
CA SER A 8 -12.66 -5.82 11.68
C SER A 8 -11.39 -5.22 12.24
N ASP A 9 -10.58 -6.00 12.93
CA ASP A 9 -9.29 -5.57 13.46
C ASP A 9 -8.32 -5.19 12.35
N LEU A 10 -8.22 -6.02 11.31
CA LEU A 10 -7.35 -5.74 10.15
C LEU A 10 -7.79 -4.49 9.41
N ILE A 11 -9.10 -4.27 9.23
CA ILE A 11 -9.62 -3.07 8.59
C ILE A 11 -9.29 -1.83 9.43
N ALA A 12 -9.44 -1.92 10.75
CA ALA A 12 -9.11 -0.82 11.65
C ALA A 12 -7.63 -0.45 11.59
N ARG A 13 -6.74 -1.45 11.56
CA ARG A 13 -5.30 -1.23 11.42
C ARG A 13 -4.95 -0.63 10.06
N TYR A 14 -5.59 -1.11 9.00
CA TYR A 14 -5.42 -0.55 7.66
C TYR A 14 -5.86 0.91 7.61
N ALA A 15 -7.01 1.22 8.19
CA ALA A 15 -7.54 2.59 8.25
C ALA A 15 -6.63 3.53 9.04
N ALA A 16 -5.93 3.03 10.06
CA ALA A 16 -5.04 3.81 10.91
C ALA A 16 -3.64 4.00 10.31
N GLY A 17 -3.35 3.39 9.17
CA GLY A 17 -2.00 3.37 8.60
C GLY A 17 -1.45 4.75 8.23
N TYR A 18 -2.28 5.66 7.73
CA TYR A 18 -1.84 7.02 7.42
C TYR A 18 -1.38 7.76 8.68
N ASP A 19 -2.16 7.68 9.75
CA ASP A 19 -1.80 8.33 11.01
C ASP A 19 -0.50 7.75 11.58
N ALA A 20 -0.30 6.43 11.45
CA ALA A 20 0.94 5.78 11.86
C ALA A 20 2.15 6.29 11.07
N VAL A 21 2.01 6.50 9.77
CA VAL A 21 3.06 7.07 8.93
C VAL A 21 3.36 8.50 9.34
N MET A 22 2.34 9.31 9.56
CA MET A 22 2.50 10.70 9.97
C MET A 22 3.16 10.82 11.34
N GLU A 23 2.83 9.93 12.26
CA GLU A 23 3.48 9.86 13.57
C GLU A 23 4.96 9.51 13.45
N ALA A 24 5.29 8.54 12.60
CA ALA A 24 6.68 8.15 12.34
C ALA A 24 7.49 9.28 11.71
N LEU A 25 6.87 10.15 10.93
CA LEU A 25 7.52 11.30 10.28
C LEU A 25 7.54 12.55 11.15
N ASN A 26 6.90 12.52 12.33
CA ASN A 26 6.82 13.68 13.20
C ASN A 26 8.21 14.12 13.64
N GLY A 27 8.50 15.41 13.46
CA GLY A 27 9.79 15.99 13.84
C GLY A 27 10.93 15.70 12.86
N ILE A 28 10.68 15.06 11.73
CA ILE A 28 11.71 14.83 10.71
C ILE A 28 12.26 16.15 10.19
N THR A 29 13.58 16.27 10.10
CA THR A 29 14.27 17.45 9.58
C THR A 29 14.48 17.34 8.08
N ASP A 30 14.76 18.46 7.42
CA ASP A 30 15.01 18.50 5.98
C ASP A 30 16.16 17.56 5.57
N ASP A 31 17.22 17.52 6.37
CA ASP A 31 18.37 16.64 6.11
C ASP A 31 18.00 15.16 6.27
N GLU A 32 17.16 14.83 7.23
CA GLU A 32 16.76 13.45 7.50
C GLU A 32 15.91 12.85 6.37
N TRP A 33 15.16 13.66 5.63
CA TRP A 33 14.35 13.17 4.52
C TRP A 33 15.16 12.38 3.48
N ASP A 34 16.40 12.77 3.25
CA ASP A 34 17.24 12.18 2.20
C ASP A 34 18.39 11.36 2.74
N THR A 35 18.39 11.09 4.05
CA THR A 35 19.45 10.31 4.71
C THR A 35 18.97 8.91 5.06
N PRO A 36 19.49 7.85 4.40
CA PRO A 36 19.20 6.47 4.77
C PRO A 36 19.67 6.16 6.19
N GLU A 37 18.98 5.26 6.89
CA GLU A 37 19.40 4.80 8.21
C GLU A 37 20.73 4.04 8.17
N ALA A 38 20.98 3.33 7.07
CA ALA A 38 22.19 2.56 6.84
C ALA A 38 22.58 2.62 5.35
N PRO A 39 23.87 2.41 5.02
CA PRO A 39 24.30 2.38 3.62
C PRO A 39 23.52 1.35 2.79
N GLY A 40 23.05 1.74 1.62
CA GLY A 40 22.29 0.89 0.72
C GLY A 40 20.80 0.78 1.01
N GLU A 41 20.32 1.38 2.10
CA GLU A 41 18.89 1.44 2.40
C GLU A 41 18.24 2.68 1.79
N TRP A 42 16.90 2.65 1.70
CA TRP A 42 16.15 3.80 1.22
C TRP A 42 16.08 4.90 2.27
N SER A 43 16.03 6.14 1.81
CA SER A 43 15.76 7.30 2.64
C SER A 43 14.28 7.35 3.03
N PRO A 44 13.90 8.12 4.06
CA PRO A 44 12.49 8.34 4.40
C PRO A 44 11.65 8.85 3.20
N ARG A 45 12.20 9.74 2.39
CA ARG A 45 11.52 10.23 1.18
C ARG A 45 11.19 9.10 0.22
N GLN A 46 12.16 8.23 -0.05
CA GLN A 46 11.96 7.08 -0.94
C GLN A 46 10.94 6.10 -0.37
N VAL A 47 10.97 5.87 0.94
CA VAL A 47 9.99 5.01 1.62
C VAL A 47 8.56 5.56 1.46
N VAL A 48 8.37 6.86 1.64
CA VAL A 48 7.04 7.49 1.47
C VAL A 48 6.50 7.31 0.05
N HIS A 49 7.33 7.55 -0.96
CA HIS A 49 6.90 7.32 -2.35
C HIS A 49 6.59 5.86 -2.62
N HIS A 50 7.39 4.95 -2.07
CA HIS A 50 7.14 3.51 -2.18
C HIS A 50 5.81 3.13 -1.52
N LEU A 51 5.52 3.64 -0.32
CA LEU A 51 4.26 3.37 0.37
C LEU A 51 3.06 3.82 -0.46
N ALA A 52 3.15 4.99 -1.09
CA ALA A 52 2.09 5.52 -1.93
C ALA A 52 1.88 4.64 -3.19
N ASP A 53 2.96 4.29 -3.88
CA ASP A 53 2.89 3.47 -5.08
C ASP A 53 2.39 2.06 -4.76
N SER A 54 2.87 1.47 -3.68
CA SER A 54 2.41 0.17 -3.19
C SER A 54 0.93 0.18 -2.83
N GLU A 55 0.47 1.24 -2.18
CA GLU A 55 -0.94 1.38 -1.81
C GLU A 55 -1.83 1.51 -3.04
N MET A 56 -1.43 2.33 -4.01
CA MET A 56 -2.18 2.47 -5.26
C MET A 56 -2.24 1.16 -6.03
N ALA A 57 -1.14 0.42 -6.09
CA ALA A 57 -1.10 -0.91 -6.70
C ALA A 57 -2.03 -1.89 -5.98
N SER A 58 -1.99 -1.94 -4.66
CA SER A 58 -2.83 -2.82 -3.85
C SER A 58 -4.30 -2.47 -3.97
N ALA A 59 -4.63 -1.18 -3.97
CA ALA A 59 -6.00 -0.72 -4.14
C ALA A 59 -6.57 -1.12 -5.51
N LEU A 60 -5.77 -1.00 -6.55
CA LEU A 60 -6.17 -1.45 -7.89
C LEU A 60 -6.34 -2.97 -7.95
N ARG A 61 -5.40 -3.72 -7.38
CA ARG A 61 -5.45 -5.19 -7.36
C ARG A 61 -6.70 -5.69 -6.65
N LEU A 62 -7.05 -5.12 -5.50
CA LEU A 62 -8.28 -5.47 -4.79
C LEU A 62 -9.50 -5.28 -5.70
N ARG A 63 -9.60 -4.14 -6.37
CA ARG A 63 -10.72 -3.84 -7.27
C ARG A 63 -10.79 -4.81 -8.44
N GLN A 64 -9.66 -5.13 -9.02
CA GLN A 64 -9.57 -6.11 -10.11
C GLN A 64 -10.00 -7.51 -9.65
N MET A 65 -9.56 -7.92 -8.46
CA MET A 65 -9.94 -9.22 -7.90
C MET A 65 -11.43 -9.31 -7.59
N LEU A 66 -12.04 -8.23 -7.13
CA LEU A 66 -13.48 -8.20 -6.85
C LEU A 66 -14.32 -8.16 -8.13
N ALA A 67 -13.83 -7.49 -9.15
CA ALA A 67 -14.54 -7.33 -10.42
C ALA A 67 -14.33 -8.49 -11.40
N ASN A 68 -13.33 -9.33 -11.19
CA ASN A 68 -12.97 -10.42 -12.09
C ASN A 68 -12.53 -11.65 -11.31
N GLU A 69 -13.25 -12.76 -11.45
CA GLU A 69 -12.92 -14.03 -10.78
C GLU A 69 -11.59 -14.63 -11.23
N HIS A 70 -11.09 -14.22 -12.39
CA HIS A 70 -9.84 -14.71 -12.98
C HIS A 70 -8.79 -13.61 -13.12
N ALA A 71 -8.74 -12.70 -12.14
CA ALA A 71 -7.82 -11.58 -12.17
C ALA A 71 -6.36 -12.03 -12.28
N GLN A 72 -5.62 -11.31 -13.12
CA GLN A 72 -4.19 -11.50 -13.31
C GLN A 72 -3.45 -10.33 -12.69
N ILE A 73 -2.55 -10.60 -11.77
CA ILE A 73 -1.76 -9.56 -11.10
C ILE A 73 -0.52 -9.28 -11.96
N VAL A 74 -0.32 -8.01 -12.26
CA VAL A 74 0.90 -7.55 -12.93
C VAL A 74 1.88 -7.09 -11.85
N PRO A 75 3.00 -7.80 -11.66
CA PRO A 75 4.00 -7.39 -10.68
C PRO A 75 4.73 -6.14 -11.16
N TYR A 76 5.32 -5.42 -10.21
CA TYR A 76 6.20 -4.30 -10.52
C TYR A 76 7.49 -4.42 -9.71
N ASP A 77 8.57 -3.88 -10.26
CA ASP A 77 9.87 -3.84 -9.60
C ASP A 77 9.98 -2.53 -8.81
N GLN A 78 9.94 -2.63 -7.48
CA GLN A 78 9.96 -1.46 -6.61
C GLN A 78 11.26 -0.64 -6.71
N ASP A 79 12.38 -1.29 -6.96
CA ASP A 79 13.66 -0.61 -7.13
C ASP A 79 13.70 0.17 -8.45
N GLU A 80 13.12 -0.41 -9.50
CA GLU A 80 12.99 0.27 -10.79
C GLU A 80 12.03 1.45 -10.70
N TYR A 81 10.92 1.32 -9.95
CA TYR A 81 10.02 2.44 -9.65
C TYR A 81 10.77 3.56 -8.95
N ALA A 82 11.57 3.23 -7.93
CA ALA A 82 12.37 4.24 -7.23
C ALA A 82 13.30 5.00 -8.17
N ARG A 83 13.87 4.29 -9.15
CA ARG A 83 14.81 4.88 -10.10
C ARG A 83 14.13 5.72 -11.17
N VAL A 84 13.00 5.26 -11.73
CA VAL A 84 12.37 5.90 -12.90
C VAL A 84 11.23 6.84 -12.57
N LEU A 85 10.66 6.77 -11.36
CA LEU A 85 9.54 7.60 -10.94
C LEU A 85 9.96 8.76 -10.03
N TYR A 86 11.24 9.09 -10.04
CA TYR A 86 11.77 10.27 -9.35
C TYR A 86 11.42 10.31 -7.86
N TYR A 87 11.90 9.33 -7.11
CA TYR A 87 11.67 9.24 -5.65
C TYR A 87 12.38 10.33 -4.85
N ASP A 88 13.05 11.24 -5.52
CA ASP A 88 13.62 12.47 -4.95
C ASP A 88 12.64 13.67 -4.96
N ARG A 89 11.46 13.50 -5.58
CA ARG A 89 10.44 14.55 -5.66
C ARG A 89 9.77 14.86 -4.31
N PRO A 90 9.07 15.99 -4.17
CA PRO A 90 8.33 16.31 -2.94
C PRO A 90 7.31 15.23 -2.56
N VAL A 91 7.11 15.01 -1.26
CA VAL A 91 6.30 13.89 -0.76
C VAL A 91 4.83 14.21 -0.53
N ALA A 92 4.43 15.48 -0.54
CA ALA A 92 3.07 15.89 -0.16
C ALA A 92 1.98 15.17 -0.96
N ALA A 93 2.14 15.09 -2.28
CA ALA A 93 1.16 14.43 -3.15
C ALA A 93 1.13 12.90 -2.93
N SER A 94 2.28 12.30 -2.67
CA SER A 94 2.35 10.86 -2.36
C SER A 94 1.67 10.54 -1.03
N LEU A 95 1.86 11.37 -0.01
CA LEU A 95 1.15 11.21 1.27
C LEU A 95 -0.37 11.36 1.08
N ALA A 96 -0.81 12.32 0.26
CA ALA A 96 -2.22 12.49 -0.05
C ALA A 96 -2.79 11.30 -0.82
N ALA A 97 -2.05 10.75 -1.78
CA ALA A 97 -2.46 9.56 -2.53
C ALA A 97 -2.58 8.33 -1.62
N PHE A 98 -1.62 8.13 -0.73
CA PHE A 98 -1.65 7.05 0.27
C PHE A 98 -2.89 7.17 1.16
N ALA A 99 -3.13 8.34 1.73
CA ALA A 99 -4.29 8.59 2.58
C ALA A 99 -5.61 8.39 1.83
N GLY A 100 -5.72 8.94 0.62
CA GLY A 100 -6.92 8.87 -0.20
C GLY A 100 -7.24 7.47 -0.67
N ALA A 101 -6.25 6.71 -1.11
CA ALA A 101 -6.43 5.32 -1.54
C ALA A 101 -6.95 4.45 -0.39
N ARG A 102 -6.40 4.60 0.81
CA ARG A 102 -6.89 3.86 1.99
C ARG A 102 -8.30 4.28 2.38
N ALA A 103 -8.56 5.58 2.44
CA ALA A 103 -9.89 6.09 2.76
C ALA A 103 -10.96 5.60 1.77
N ALA A 104 -10.63 5.53 0.49
CA ALA A 104 -11.53 5.03 -0.56
C ALA A 104 -11.70 3.51 -0.52
N THR A 105 -10.73 2.78 0.03
CA THR A 105 -10.74 1.31 0.06
C THR A 105 -11.45 0.75 1.29
N VAL A 106 -11.38 1.44 2.44
CA VAL A 106 -12.02 0.99 3.69
C VAL A 106 -13.50 0.63 3.51
N PRO A 107 -14.35 1.46 2.89
CA PRO A 107 -15.77 1.11 2.71
C PRO A 107 -15.99 -0.14 1.86
N ILE A 108 -15.08 -0.44 0.94
CA ILE A 108 -15.13 -1.67 0.16
C ILE A 108 -14.86 -2.86 1.06
N LEU A 109 -13.76 -2.81 1.84
CA LEU A 109 -13.38 -3.88 2.76
C LEU A 109 -14.48 -4.18 3.76
N GLU A 110 -15.14 -3.15 4.29
CA GLU A 110 -16.22 -3.28 5.26
C GLU A 110 -17.46 -4.00 4.71
N ARG A 111 -17.66 -3.96 3.39
CA ARG A 111 -18.81 -4.54 2.71
C ARG A 111 -18.53 -5.86 2.01
N MET A 112 -17.28 -6.32 2.03
CA MET A 112 -16.91 -7.57 1.37
C MET A 112 -17.58 -8.76 2.02
N THR A 113 -18.10 -9.67 1.17
CA THR A 113 -18.70 -10.93 1.60
C THR A 113 -17.62 -11.95 1.95
N ASP A 114 -17.99 -13.06 2.61
CA ASP A 114 -17.08 -14.16 2.92
C ASP A 114 -16.43 -14.71 1.64
N GLU A 115 -17.21 -14.86 0.57
CA GLU A 115 -16.70 -15.30 -0.72
C GLU A 115 -15.63 -14.36 -1.27
N GLN A 116 -15.88 -13.06 -1.20
CA GLN A 116 -14.92 -12.05 -1.67
C GLN A 116 -13.63 -12.06 -0.85
N TRP A 117 -13.72 -12.23 0.46
CA TRP A 117 -12.56 -12.35 1.31
C TRP A 117 -11.70 -13.58 1.00
N ALA A 118 -12.33 -14.65 0.52
CA ALA A 118 -11.65 -15.88 0.15
C ALA A 118 -11.09 -15.88 -1.28
N ARG A 119 -11.40 -14.85 -2.07
CA ARG A 119 -10.99 -14.78 -3.47
C ARG A 119 -9.49 -14.63 -3.62
N THR A 120 -8.93 -15.31 -4.62
CA THR A 120 -7.52 -15.21 -4.99
C THR A 120 -7.36 -14.78 -6.44
N ALA A 121 -6.15 -14.39 -6.81
CA ALA A 121 -5.81 -14.01 -8.19
C ALA A 121 -4.52 -14.72 -8.61
N HIS A 122 -4.26 -14.76 -9.91
CA HIS A 122 -2.99 -15.28 -10.41
C HIS A 122 -1.92 -14.20 -10.35
N HIS A 123 -0.82 -14.53 -9.71
CA HIS A 123 0.39 -13.71 -9.66
C HIS A 123 1.55 -14.58 -10.14
N PRO A 124 2.44 -14.10 -11.02
CA PRO A 124 3.54 -14.92 -11.56
C PRO A 124 4.44 -15.56 -10.49
N GLU A 125 4.63 -14.90 -9.36
CA GLU A 125 5.47 -15.40 -8.27
C GLU A 125 4.67 -16.03 -7.13
N GLU A 126 3.36 -15.82 -7.09
CA GLU A 126 2.48 -16.28 -6.03
C GLU A 126 1.10 -16.63 -6.61
N PRO A 127 0.94 -17.84 -7.19
CA PRO A 127 -0.27 -18.20 -7.95
C PRO A 127 -1.59 -18.06 -7.19
N ALA A 128 -1.59 -18.16 -5.87
CA ALA A 128 -2.78 -17.99 -5.04
C ALA A 128 -2.76 -16.66 -4.27
N TYR A 129 -2.41 -15.59 -4.97
CA TYR A 129 -2.39 -14.25 -4.41
C TYR A 129 -3.76 -13.84 -3.86
N GLY A 130 -3.79 -13.42 -2.60
CA GLY A 130 -5.03 -13.04 -1.94
C GLY A 130 -4.86 -12.04 -0.82
#